data_cd134db1fba34c83f2aa0e30c7b538a8
#
_entry.id   cd134db1fba34c83f2aa0e30c7b538a8
#
_cell.length_a   1.000
_cell.length_b   1.000
_cell.length_c   1.000
_cell.angle_alpha   90.00
_cell.angle_beta   90.00
_cell.angle_gamma   90.00
#
_symmetry.space_group_name_H-M   'P 1'
#
loop_
_entity.id
_entity.type
_entity.pdbx_description
1 polymer ?
#
loop_
_entity_poly.entity_id
_entity_poly.type
_entity_poly.pdbx_seq_one_letter_code
_entity_poly.pdbx_strand_id
1 'polypeptide(L)'
;MLENQNNFNKNSVLEKIESIESSYEYLDTLLYVDIPSQQMFFIKKGEIVDIYSISSSYYGTGNKVNSLMTPLGKHEIYKKLGENLPENAILKGRVWNGAIADIIKEPLDTDFDHVTSRILWLDGLEEGKNKGPGIDSRERYIYIHGTAEEGLIGKPASDGCIRMYNKDVIELFDLVDEKAQVWIY
;
A
#
# COMPACT_ATOMS: atom_id res chain seq x y z
N MET A 1 14.71 15.79 -21.08
CA MET A 1 15.40 15.66 -19.77
C MET A 1 14.53 14.92 -18.74
N LEU A 2 13.22 15.20 -18.61
CA LEU A 2 12.32 14.52 -17.67
C LEU A 2 12.08 13.03 -18.00
N GLU A 3 11.95 12.66 -19.28
CA GLU A 3 11.80 11.26 -19.69
C GLU A 3 13.02 10.39 -19.36
N ASN A 4 14.24 10.94 -19.46
CA ASN A 4 15.46 10.21 -19.13
C ASN A 4 15.59 9.97 -17.60
N GLN A 5 15.13 10.90 -16.76
CA GLN A 5 15.12 10.73 -15.31
C GLN A 5 14.09 9.70 -14.85
N ASN A 6 12.89 9.69 -15.48
CA ASN A 6 11.86 8.69 -15.19
C ASN A 6 12.30 7.27 -15.60
N ASN A 7 12.95 7.11 -16.76
CA ASN A 7 13.46 5.82 -17.20
C ASN A 7 14.62 5.32 -16.33
N PHE A 8 15.50 6.22 -15.87
CA PHE A 8 16.59 5.85 -14.96
C PHE A 8 16.05 5.34 -13.61
N ASN A 9 15.01 5.99 -13.08
CA ASN A 9 14.37 5.57 -11.83
C ASN A 9 13.67 4.21 -11.97
N LYS A 10 12.97 3.97 -13.07
CA LYS A 10 12.29 2.68 -13.34
C LYS A 10 13.28 1.52 -13.40
N ASN A 11 14.40 1.67 -14.11
CA ASN A 11 15.42 0.61 -14.22
C ASN A 11 16.03 0.30 -12.84
N SER A 12 16.35 1.31 -12.06
CA SER A 12 16.89 1.12 -10.69
C SER A 12 15.91 0.38 -9.78
N VAL A 13 14.61 0.59 -9.93
CA VAL A 13 13.59 -0.13 -9.17
C VAL A 13 13.50 -1.59 -9.61
N LEU A 14 13.52 -1.87 -10.92
CA LEU A 14 13.51 -3.25 -11.43
C LEU A 14 14.76 -4.02 -10.98
N GLU A 15 15.94 -3.41 -10.99
CA GLU A 15 17.18 -4.00 -10.46
C GLU A 15 17.05 -4.34 -8.96
N LYS A 16 16.43 -3.47 -8.15
CA LYS A 16 16.16 -3.76 -6.74
C LYS A 16 15.25 -4.98 -6.59
N ILE A 17 14.14 -5.03 -7.35
CA ILE A 17 13.17 -6.13 -7.32
C ILE A 17 13.87 -7.44 -7.74
N GLU A 18 14.65 -7.43 -8.80
CA GLU A 18 15.42 -8.58 -9.27
C GLU A 18 16.40 -9.09 -8.21
N SER A 19 17.02 -8.19 -7.45
CA SER A 19 17.90 -8.54 -6.33
C SER A 19 17.18 -9.24 -5.17
N ILE A 20 15.86 -9.01 -5.01
CA ILE A 20 15.03 -9.69 -4.01
C ILE A 20 14.63 -11.07 -4.51
N GLU A 21 14.18 -11.15 -5.74
CA GLU A 21 13.81 -12.40 -6.40
C GLU A 21 13.82 -12.24 -7.92
N SER A 22 14.73 -12.96 -8.60
CA SER A 22 14.88 -12.91 -10.06
C SER A 22 13.67 -13.45 -10.83
N SER A 23 12.81 -14.23 -10.17
CA SER A 23 11.61 -14.79 -10.80
C SER A 23 10.39 -13.86 -10.79
N TYR A 24 10.54 -12.59 -10.35
CA TYR A 24 9.42 -11.63 -10.29
C TYR A 24 8.75 -11.39 -11.65
N GLU A 25 9.50 -11.52 -12.74
CA GLU A 25 8.98 -11.35 -14.12
C GLU A 25 7.86 -12.35 -14.47
N TYR A 26 7.82 -13.52 -13.79
CA TYR A 26 6.79 -14.53 -13.99
C TYR A 26 5.52 -14.25 -13.19
N LEU A 27 5.52 -13.22 -12.34
CA LEU A 27 4.31 -12.77 -11.64
C LEU A 27 3.41 -12.02 -12.63
N ASP A 28 2.15 -12.40 -12.73
CA ASP A 28 1.18 -11.65 -13.53
C ASP A 28 1.02 -10.23 -13.01
N THR A 29 1.05 -10.07 -11.68
CA THR A 29 0.90 -8.79 -10.99
C THR A 29 1.79 -8.74 -9.75
N LEU A 30 2.56 -7.66 -9.61
CA LEU A 30 3.32 -7.31 -8.43
C LEU A 30 3.11 -5.83 -8.08
N LEU A 31 2.81 -5.53 -6.83
CA LEU A 31 2.88 -4.20 -6.24
C LEU A 31 4.18 -4.10 -5.44
N TYR A 32 5.11 -3.28 -5.90
CA TYR A 32 6.35 -3.03 -5.18
C TYR A 32 6.28 -1.68 -4.46
N VAL A 33 6.34 -1.71 -3.14
CA VAL A 33 6.30 -0.51 -2.28
C VAL A 33 7.71 -0.16 -1.87
N ASP A 34 8.21 0.96 -2.41
CA ASP A 34 9.52 1.53 -2.07
C ASP A 34 9.32 2.58 -0.96
N ILE A 35 9.57 2.17 0.28
CA ILE A 35 9.36 3.01 1.47
C ILE A 35 10.20 4.30 1.40
N PRO A 36 11.49 4.27 1.02
CA PRO A 36 12.29 5.49 0.95
C PRO A 36 11.74 6.57 0.02
N SER A 37 11.17 6.18 -1.12
CA SER A 37 10.59 7.13 -2.09
C SER A 37 9.13 7.45 -1.84
N GLN A 38 8.45 6.74 -0.92
CA GLN A 38 7.00 6.81 -0.70
C GLN A 38 6.22 6.62 -2.00
N GLN A 39 6.62 5.60 -2.78
CA GLN A 39 6.00 5.22 -4.03
C GLN A 39 5.66 3.73 -4.04
N MET A 40 4.60 3.40 -4.75
CA MET A 40 4.23 2.03 -5.07
C MET A 40 4.23 1.85 -6.58
N PHE A 41 4.99 0.87 -7.06
CA PHE A 41 5.13 0.53 -8.47
C PHE A 41 4.20 -0.63 -8.79
N PHE A 42 3.28 -0.41 -9.72
CA PHE A 42 2.42 -1.44 -10.25
C PHE A 42 3.10 -2.11 -11.45
N ILE A 43 3.38 -3.39 -11.32
CA ILE A 43 4.16 -4.17 -12.28
C ILE A 43 3.29 -5.29 -12.81
N LYS A 44 3.23 -5.43 -14.13
CA LYS A 44 2.61 -6.55 -14.82
C LYS A 44 3.63 -7.23 -15.72
N LYS A 45 3.82 -8.54 -15.52
CA LYS A 45 4.73 -9.38 -16.34
C LYS A 45 6.12 -8.75 -16.49
N GLY A 46 6.68 -8.29 -15.37
CA GLY A 46 8.01 -7.68 -15.32
C GLY A 46 8.10 -6.22 -15.75
N GLU A 47 7.02 -5.59 -16.23
CA GLU A 47 7.03 -4.20 -16.69
C GLU A 47 6.29 -3.29 -15.72
N ILE A 48 6.87 -2.12 -15.38
CA ILE A 48 6.21 -1.08 -14.60
C ILE A 48 5.15 -0.41 -15.47
N VAL A 49 3.89 -0.62 -15.13
CA VAL A 49 2.74 -0.06 -15.86
C VAL A 49 2.21 1.22 -15.22
N ASP A 50 2.35 1.36 -13.89
CA ASP A 50 1.96 2.59 -13.19
C ASP A 50 2.78 2.83 -11.93
N ILE A 51 2.74 4.06 -11.39
CA ILE A 51 3.45 4.48 -10.18
C ILE A 51 2.52 5.36 -9.35
N TYR A 52 2.22 4.92 -8.13
CA TYR A 52 1.37 5.64 -7.19
C TYR A 52 2.18 6.27 -6.06
N SER A 53 1.85 7.49 -5.68
CA SER A 53 2.34 8.06 -4.42
C SER A 53 1.60 7.44 -3.25
N ILE A 54 2.33 7.12 -2.17
CA ILE A 54 1.76 6.51 -0.97
C ILE A 54 2.16 7.26 0.30
N SER A 55 1.58 6.89 1.42
CA SER A 55 2.03 7.28 2.75
C SER A 55 2.14 6.04 3.62
N SER A 56 3.35 5.73 4.07
CA SER A 56 3.64 4.66 5.02
C SER A 56 3.60 5.17 6.46
N SER A 57 3.98 4.32 7.43
CA SER A 57 3.95 4.70 8.83
C SER A 57 4.89 5.85 9.19
N TYR A 58 4.37 6.78 10.00
CA TYR A 58 5.16 7.82 10.67
C TYR A 58 6.26 7.21 11.57
N TYR A 59 6.00 6.05 12.17
CA TYR A 59 6.92 5.34 13.07
C TYR A 59 7.98 4.52 12.33
N GLY A 60 8.02 4.59 10.99
CA GLY A 60 8.96 3.84 10.17
C GLY A 60 8.52 2.41 9.89
N THR A 61 9.50 1.49 9.73
CA THR A 61 9.25 0.11 9.31
C THR A 61 9.51 -0.89 10.43
N GLY A 62 8.65 -1.92 10.53
CA GLY A 62 8.78 -2.97 11.54
C GLY A 62 7.59 -3.91 11.58
N ASN A 63 7.85 -5.15 11.99
CA ASN A 63 6.89 -6.25 11.88
C ASN A 63 6.18 -6.59 13.20
N LYS A 64 6.60 -6.03 14.34
CA LYS A 64 6.01 -6.35 15.65
C LYS A 64 4.57 -5.83 15.78
N VAL A 65 3.72 -6.63 16.41
CA VAL A 65 2.36 -6.20 16.82
C VAL A 65 2.43 -4.95 17.72
N ASN A 66 1.49 -4.05 17.57
CA ASN A 66 1.39 -2.78 18.31
C ASN A 66 2.57 -1.81 18.11
N SER A 67 3.43 -2.04 17.12
CA SER A 67 4.52 -1.11 16.80
C SER A 67 4.07 0.13 16.05
N LEU A 68 2.90 0.09 15.45
CA LEU A 68 2.37 1.08 14.49
C LEU A 68 3.25 1.27 13.24
N MET A 69 4.25 0.41 13.06
CA MET A 69 5.20 0.47 11.93
C MET A 69 4.67 -0.29 10.71
N THR A 70 5.06 0.14 9.52
CA THR A 70 4.76 -0.58 8.28
C THR A 70 5.61 -1.85 8.18
N PRO A 71 5.02 -3.03 8.02
CA PRO A 71 5.77 -4.27 7.93
C PRO A 71 6.53 -4.38 6.62
N LEU A 72 7.75 -4.94 6.69
CA LEU A 72 8.57 -5.23 5.51
C LEU A 72 8.40 -6.66 5.03
N GLY A 73 8.76 -6.88 3.76
CA GLY A 73 8.86 -8.17 3.12
C GLY A 73 7.74 -8.47 2.13
N LYS A 74 7.62 -9.74 1.78
CA LYS A 74 6.65 -10.22 0.81
C LYS A 74 5.29 -10.46 1.46
N HIS A 75 4.27 -9.93 0.81
CA HIS A 75 2.86 -10.06 1.17
C HIS A 75 2.05 -10.48 -0.05
N GLU A 76 0.79 -10.83 0.17
CA GLU A 76 -0.23 -10.94 -0.88
C GLU A 76 -1.49 -10.17 -0.46
N ILE A 77 -2.32 -9.82 -1.41
CA ILE A 77 -3.65 -9.30 -1.14
C ILE A 77 -4.52 -10.46 -0.65
N TYR A 78 -4.80 -10.48 0.66
CA TYR A 78 -5.66 -11.49 1.27
C TYR A 78 -7.12 -11.31 0.89
N LYS A 79 -7.60 -10.05 0.94
CA LYS A 79 -8.99 -9.73 0.66
C LYS A 79 -9.15 -8.29 0.18
N LYS A 80 -10.09 -8.11 -0.74
CA LYS A 80 -10.53 -6.82 -1.25
C LYS A 80 -11.87 -6.45 -0.61
N LEU A 81 -12.00 -5.21 -0.08
CA LEU A 81 -13.22 -4.74 0.58
C LEU A 81 -13.56 -3.33 0.13
N GLY A 82 -14.87 -3.04 0.05
CA GLY A 82 -15.36 -1.73 -0.38
C GLY A 82 -15.73 -1.66 -1.86
N GLU A 83 -15.89 -2.80 -2.54
CA GLU A 83 -16.40 -2.83 -3.92
C GLU A 83 -17.74 -2.09 -4.01
N ASN A 84 -17.89 -1.28 -5.06
CA ASN A 84 -19.09 -0.46 -5.34
C ASN A 84 -19.42 0.59 -4.27
N LEU A 85 -18.57 0.84 -3.26
CA LEU A 85 -18.75 1.96 -2.36
C LEU A 85 -18.43 3.28 -3.06
N PRO A 86 -19.10 4.38 -2.67
CA PRO A 86 -18.76 5.70 -3.18
C PRO A 86 -17.32 6.09 -2.80
N GLU A 87 -16.70 6.95 -3.60
CA GLU A 87 -15.43 7.57 -3.27
C GLU A 87 -15.52 8.25 -1.90
N ASN A 88 -14.47 8.17 -1.10
CA ASN A 88 -14.36 8.72 0.26
C ASN A 88 -15.29 8.06 1.31
N ALA A 89 -15.94 6.94 0.99
CA ALA A 89 -16.72 6.20 1.98
C ALA A 89 -15.84 5.79 3.17
N ILE A 90 -16.26 6.09 4.39
CA ILE A 90 -15.52 5.76 5.62
C ILE A 90 -15.80 4.31 6.02
N LEU A 91 -14.74 3.48 6.04
CA LEU A 91 -14.83 2.09 6.47
C LEU A 91 -14.34 1.94 7.92
N LYS A 92 -15.28 1.76 8.85
CA LYS A 92 -14.99 1.46 10.26
C LYS A 92 -15.06 -0.05 10.49
N GLY A 93 -13.98 -0.65 10.98
CA GLY A 93 -13.92 -2.11 11.13
C GLY A 93 -14.16 -2.86 9.80
N ARG A 94 -13.72 -2.30 8.68
CA ARG A 94 -13.85 -2.84 7.31
C ARG A 94 -15.28 -2.82 6.73
N VAL A 95 -16.19 -2.09 7.35
CA VAL A 95 -17.57 -1.92 6.89
C VAL A 95 -17.86 -0.43 6.72
N TRP A 96 -18.54 -0.07 5.65
CA TRP A 96 -18.98 1.29 5.43
C TRP A 96 -19.97 1.70 6.55
N ASN A 97 -19.69 2.82 7.21
CA ASN A 97 -20.50 3.33 8.30
C ASN A 97 -21.65 4.28 7.83
N GLY A 98 -21.81 4.44 6.50
CA GLY A 98 -22.81 5.33 5.90
C GLY A 98 -22.32 6.76 5.68
N ALA A 99 -21.12 7.11 6.17
CA ALA A 99 -20.55 8.45 6.03
C ALA A 99 -19.53 8.53 4.89
N ILE A 100 -19.36 9.76 4.39
CA ILE A 100 -18.34 10.14 3.39
C ILE A 100 -17.38 11.09 4.10
N ALA A 101 -16.07 10.86 3.92
CA ALA A 101 -15.05 11.71 4.51
C ALA A 101 -14.90 13.04 3.76
N ASP A 102 -14.71 14.11 4.50
CA ASP A 102 -14.18 15.36 3.96
C ASP A 102 -12.68 15.21 3.72
N ILE A 103 -12.22 15.54 2.52
CA ILE A 103 -10.82 15.36 2.14
C ILE A 103 -10.00 16.58 2.52
N ILE A 104 -8.94 16.35 3.30
CA ILE A 104 -7.98 17.34 3.75
C ILE A 104 -6.81 17.34 2.78
N LYS A 105 -6.65 18.44 2.03
CA LYS A 105 -5.59 18.62 1.03
C LYS A 105 -4.35 19.29 1.59
N GLU A 106 -4.48 19.96 2.72
CA GLU A 106 -3.38 20.52 3.48
C GLU A 106 -2.58 19.38 4.13
N PRO A 107 -1.26 19.54 4.34
CA PRO A 107 -0.42 18.56 5.03
C PRO A 107 -0.68 18.59 6.55
N LEU A 108 -1.89 18.27 6.93
CA LEU A 108 -2.39 18.28 8.30
C LEU A 108 -2.67 16.85 8.75
N ASP A 109 -2.03 16.46 9.85
CA ASP A 109 -2.30 15.23 10.59
C ASP A 109 -3.42 15.49 11.59
N THR A 110 -4.46 14.66 11.57
CA THR A 110 -5.65 14.81 12.43
C THR A 110 -5.77 13.63 13.38
N ASP A 111 -6.59 13.78 14.43
CA ASP A 111 -6.88 12.69 15.36
C ASP A 111 -7.68 11.52 14.73
N PHE A 112 -8.05 11.63 13.45
CA PHE A 112 -8.91 10.69 12.74
C PHE A 112 -8.19 10.08 11.53
N ASP A 113 -7.47 8.98 11.71
CA ASP A 113 -6.94 8.17 10.61
C ASP A 113 -8.08 7.33 9.98
N HIS A 114 -8.88 7.97 9.13
CA HIS A 114 -9.97 7.30 8.43
C HIS A 114 -9.47 6.43 7.29
N VAL A 115 -9.81 5.14 7.35
CA VAL A 115 -9.73 4.25 6.20
C VAL A 115 -10.90 4.58 5.27
N THR A 116 -10.61 4.96 4.02
CA THR A 116 -11.63 5.42 3.07
C THR A 116 -11.61 4.65 1.75
N SER A 117 -12.70 4.73 1.02
CA SER A 117 -12.91 4.23 -0.34
C SER A 117 -12.77 2.71 -0.51
N ARG A 118 -11.56 2.16 -0.41
CA ARG A 118 -11.22 0.75 -0.66
C ARG A 118 -10.20 0.25 0.35
N ILE A 119 -10.23 -1.06 0.59
CA ILE A 119 -9.23 -1.78 1.38
C ILE A 119 -8.71 -2.95 0.55
N LEU A 120 -7.39 -3.01 0.39
CA LEU A 120 -6.65 -4.21 0.00
C LEU A 120 -5.98 -4.72 1.27
N TRP A 121 -6.52 -5.76 1.88
CA TRP A 121 -6.01 -6.32 3.14
C TRP A 121 -4.86 -7.26 2.86
N LEU A 122 -3.71 -7.05 3.50
CA LEU A 122 -2.49 -7.80 3.26
C LEU A 122 -2.33 -9.00 4.21
N ASP A 123 -1.81 -10.11 3.67
CA ASP A 123 -1.30 -11.26 4.42
C ASP A 123 0.21 -11.39 4.19
N GLY A 124 0.98 -11.60 5.26
CA GLY A 124 2.41 -11.85 5.15
C GLY A 124 2.70 -13.22 4.54
N LEU A 125 3.76 -13.33 3.77
CA LEU A 125 4.19 -14.58 3.13
C LEU A 125 5.47 -15.19 3.74
N GLU A 126 6.17 -14.42 4.60
CA GLU A 126 7.46 -14.83 5.16
C GLU A 126 7.31 -15.21 6.63
N GLU A 127 7.31 -16.53 6.91
CA GLU A 127 7.26 -17.07 8.28
C GLU A 127 8.42 -16.52 9.14
N GLY A 128 8.09 -16.09 10.36
CA GLY A 128 9.07 -15.51 11.29
C GLY A 128 9.48 -14.06 10.96
N LYS A 129 8.95 -13.45 9.90
CA LYS A 129 9.22 -12.06 9.53
C LYS A 129 7.93 -11.22 9.55
N ASN A 130 6.94 -11.55 8.73
CA ASN A 130 5.67 -10.87 8.64
C ASN A 130 4.46 -11.81 8.73
N LYS A 131 4.72 -13.08 9.05
CA LYS A 131 3.73 -14.11 9.32
C LYS A 131 4.07 -14.89 10.58
N GLY A 132 3.05 -15.15 11.42
CA GLY A 132 3.18 -15.87 12.68
C GLY A 132 2.96 -15.00 13.91
N PRO A 133 2.97 -15.59 15.13
CA PRO A 133 2.55 -14.92 16.36
C PRO A 133 3.32 -13.63 16.65
N GLY A 134 2.59 -12.54 16.88
CA GLY A 134 3.15 -11.25 17.28
C GLY A 134 3.79 -10.42 16.15
N ILE A 135 3.76 -10.92 14.91
CA ILE A 135 4.34 -10.24 13.74
C ILE A 135 3.46 -10.35 12.49
N ASP A 136 2.34 -11.04 12.57
CA ASP A 136 1.46 -11.35 11.44
C ASP A 136 0.81 -10.08 10.86
N SER A 137 1.11 -9.74 9.61
CA SER A 137 0.59 -8.55 8.95
C SER A 137 -0.94 -8.57 8.81
N ARG A 138 -1.54 -9.74 8.59
CA ARG A 138 -3.00 -9.88 8.49
C ARG A 138 -3.68 -9.65 9.85
N GLU A 139 -3.13 -10.22 10.93
CA GLU A 139 -3.64 -10.06 12.29
C GLU A 139 -3.41 -8.63 12.80
N ARG A 140 -2.39 -7.95 12.30
CA ARG A 140 -2.11 -6.52 12.55
C ARG A 140 -3.01 -5.60 11.75
N TYR A 141 -3.88 -6.12 10.88
CA TYR A 141 -4.79 -5.34 10.02
C TYR A 141 -4.06 -4.34 9.11
N ILE A 142 -2.97 -4.81 8.47
CA ILE A 142 -2.23 -3.99 7.51
C ILE A 142 -2.98 -3.96 6.18
N TYR A 143 -3.29 -2.73 5.72
CA TYR A 143 -4.03 -2.47 4.49
C TYR A 143 -3.26 -1.56 3.53
N ILE A 144 -3.60 -1.64 2.25
CA ILE A 144 -3.51 -0.53 1.30
C ILE A 144 -4.91 0.06 1.22
N HIS A 145 -5.07 1.38 1.44
CA HIS A 145 -6.38 2.01 1.51
C HIS A 145 -6.35 3.50 1.17
N GLY A 146 -7.51 4.07 0.86
CA GLY A 146 -7.67 5.53 0.73
C GLY A 146 -7.66 6.22 2.09
N THR A 147 -7.35 7.50 2.12
CA THR A 147 -7.32 8.32 3.33
C THR A 147 -8.10 9.62 3.18
N ALA A 148 -8.62 10.15 4.28
CA ALA A 148 -9.15 11.51 4.32
C ALA A 148 -8.03 12.57 4.26
N GLU A 149 -6.82 12.23 4.67
CA GLU A 149 -5.66 13.12 4.78
C GLU A 149 -4.78 13.06 3.54
N GLU A 150 -5.36 13.34 2.36
CA GLU A 150 -4.65 13.28 1.08
C GLU A 150 -3.45 14.25 1.00
N GLY A 151 -3.46 15.33 1.79
CA GLY A 151 -2.33 16.27 1.87
C GLY A 151 -1.06 15.69 2.48
N LEU A 152 -1.12 14.50 3.09
CA LEU A 152 0.03 13.77 3.65
C LEU A 152 0.57 12.69 2.71
N ILE A 153 -0.06 12.42 1.58
CA ILE A 153 0.45 11.46 0.59
C ILE A 153 1.81 11.94 0.07
N GLY A 154 2.76 11.02 -0.05
CA GLY A 154 4.16 11.28 -0.37
C GLY A 154 5.08 11.45 0.85
N LYS A 155 4.52 11.35 2.07
CA LYS A 155 5.27 11.42 3.34
C LYS A 155 4.82 10.30 4.29
N PRO A 156 5.71 9.78 5.15
CA PRO A 156 5.32 8.86 6.23
C PRO A 156 4.37 9.56 7.22
N ALA A 157 3.15 9.04 7.40
CA ALA A 157 2.13 9.64 8.26
C ALA A 157 1.11 8.63 8.84
N SER A 158 1.09 7.36 8.38
CA SER A 158 0.11 6.38 8.85
C SER A 158 0.53 5.69 10.16
N ASP A 159 -0.39 4.92 10.73
CA ASP A 159 -0.17 4.03 11.87
C ASP A 159 0.12 2.57 11.44
N GLY A 160 0.81 2.39 10.33
CA GLY A 160 1.27 1.09 9.85
C GLY A 160 0.75 0.68 8.47
N CYS A 161 -0.44 1.11 8.07
CA CYS A 161 -1.00 0.86 6.75
C CYS A 161 -0.29 1.67 5.65
N ILE A 162 -0.59 1.35 4.40
CA ILE A 162 -0.15 2.09 3.21
C ILE A 162 -1.35 2.90 2.71
N ARG A 163 -1.28 4.23 2.87
CA ARG A 163 -2.33 5.16 2.43
C ARG A 163 -2.10 5.58 0.99
N MET A 164 -3.18 5.74 0.23
CA MET A 164 -3.20 6.24 -1.15
C MET A 164 -4.21 7.37 -1.31
N TYR A 165 -4.10 8.13 -2.40
CA TYR A 165 -5.22 8.96 -2.85
C TYR A 165 -6.45 8.09 -3.09
N ASN A 166 -7.64 8.61 -2.79
CA ASN A 166 -8.89 7.86 -2.94
C ASN A 166 -9.13 7.39 -4.38
N LYS A 167 -8.85 8.23 -5.35
CA LYS A 167 -8.95 7.86 -6.78
C LYS A 167 -7.99 6.75 -7.16
N ASP A 168 -6.75 6.84 -6.70
CA ASP A 168 -5.71 5.87 -7.03
C ASP A 168 -6.01 4.49 -6.44
N VAL A 169 -6.49 4.43 -5.18
CA VAL A 169 -6.84 3.14 -4.57
C VAL A 169 -8.08 2.52 -5.19
N ILE A 170 -9.03 3.33 -5.68
CA ILE A 170 -10.20 2.83 -6.43
C ILE A 170 -9.75 2.22 -7.75
N GLU A 171 -8.91 2.93 -8.51
CA GLU A 171 -8.35 2.42 -9.77
C GLU A 171 -7.54 1.14 -9.54
N LEU A 172 -6.61 1.16 -8.58
CA LEU A 172 -5.79 0.00 -8.25
C LEU A 172 -6.66 -1.21 -7.84
N PHE A 173 -7.71 -0.97 -7.04
CA PHE A 173 -8.64 -2.00 -6.61
C PHE A 173 -9.27 -2.74 -7.79
N ASP A 174 -9.62 -2.04 -8.86
CA ASP A 174 -10.23 -2.63 -10.04
C ASP A 174 -9.20 -3.36 -10.94
N LEU A 175 -7.91 -3.02 -10.84
CA LEU A 175 -6.83 -3.55 -11.67
C LEU A 175 -6.14 -4.79 -11.08
N VAL A 176 -6.27 -5.04 -9.76
CA VAL A 176 -5.58 -6.13 -9.08
C VAL A 176 -6.55 -7.16 -8.50
N ASP A 177 -6.14 -8.42 -8.49
CA ASP A 177 -6.90 -9.52 -7.92
C ASP A 177 -6.43 -9.86 -6.50
N GLU A 178 -7.27 -10.58 -5.75
CA GLU A 178 -6.83 -11.28 -4.55
C GLU A 178 -5.70 -12.26 -4.92
N LYS A 179 -4.72 -12.44 -4.01
CA LYS A 179 -3.48 -13.18 -4.21
C LYS A 179 -2.41 -12.47 -5.07
N ALA A 180 -2.67 -11.30 -5.64
CA ALA A 180 -1.60 -10.49 -6.22
C ALA A 180 -0.54 -10.19 -5.14
N GLN A 181 0.74 -10.30 -5.51
CA GLN A 181 1.82 -10.10 -4.56
C GLN A 181 2.07 -8.61 -4.29
N VAL A 182 2.44 -8.32 -3.04
CA VAL A 182 2.79 -6.98 -2.56
C VAL A 182 4.11 -7.07 -1.79
N TRP A 183 5.16 -6.48 -2.31
CA TRP A 183 6.48 -6.48 -1.68
C TRP A 183 6.79 -5.10 -1.12
N ILE A 184 7.13 -5.02 0.17
CA ILE A 184 7.36 -3.77 0.91
C ILE A 184 8.83 -3.75 1.38
N TYR A 185 9.61 -2.75 0.91
CA TYR A 185 11.07 -2.64 1.18
C TYR A 185 11.54 -1.19 1.33
#